data_dd3e32bbf3bc270791c4ec2788b57033
#
_entry.id   dd3e32bbf3bc270791c4ec2788b57033
#
_cell.length_a   1.000
_cell.length_b   1.000
_cell.length_c   1.000
_cell.angle_alpha   90.00
_cell.angle_beta   90.00
_cell.angle_gamma   90.00
#
_symmetry.space_group_name_H-M   'P 1'
#
loop_
_entity.id
_entity.type
_entity.pdbx_description
1 polymer ?
#
loop_
_entity_poly.entity_id
_entity_poly.type
_entity_poly.pdbx_seq_one_letter_code
_entity_poly.pdbx_strand_id
1 'polypeptide(L)'
;MTRELRMNMELQGHIYILANKYNNVLYLGVTRDLRRRIAEHKLHINQGFSAKYNTEKLVYYEWYDRLDVAIRREKQLKKWRREWKDKLINDFNPVWKDLSEDIGLDDEYIQAVKDAYDNGALIAGSDPQTPGDSVSSAE
;
A
#
# COMPACT_ATOMS: atom_id res chain seq x y z
N MET A 1 18.49 -14.82 -14.91
CA MET A 1 17.88 -13.50 -15.00
C MET A 1 18.94 -12.48 -15.36
N THR A 2 18.69 -11.66 -16.37
CA THR A 2 19.66 -10.65 -16.79
C THR A 2 19.71 -9.49 -15.79
N ARG A 3 20.81 -8.75 -15.82
CA ARG A 3 20.98 -7.58 -14.96
C ARG A 3 19.87 -6.55 -15.18
N GLU A 4 19.45 -6.36 -16.44
CA GLU A 4 18.40 -5.41 -16.77
C GLU A 4 17.04 -5.80 -16.17
N LEU A 5 16.69 -7.08 -16.26
CA LEU A 5 15.46 -7.58 -15.65
C LEU A 5 15.46 -7.38 -14.15
N ARG A 6 16.59 -7.63 -13.50
CA ARG A 6 16.71 -7.43 -12.05
C ARG A 6 16.53 -5.96 -11.68
N MET A 7 17.13 -5.05 -12.45
CA MET A 7 16.99 -3.60 -12.20
C MET A 7 15.55 -3.16 -12.37
N ASN A 8 14.86 -3.65 -13.40
CA ASN A 8 13.47 -3.28 -13.64
C ASN A 8 12.57 -3.76 -12.50
N MET A 9 12.79 -4.95 -11.99
CA MET A 9 12.03 -5.48 -10.85
C MET A 9 12.26 -4.68 -9.59
N GLU A 10 13.50 -4.22 -9.36
CA GLU A 10 13.84 -3.42 -8.18
C GLU A 10 13.24 -2.02 -8.26
N LEU A 11 12.97 -1.52 -9.48
CA LEU A 11 12.47 -0.17 -9.70
C LEU A 11 10.96 -0.09 -9.89
N GLN A 12 10.26 -1.22 -9.89
CA GLN A 12 8.81 -1.20 -10.01
C GLN A 12 8.14 -0.52 -8.82
N GLY A 13 6.93 -0.05 -9.01
CA GLY A 13 6.17 0.58 -7.95
C GLY A 13 4.69 0.29 -8.03
N HIS A 14 4.04 0.39 -6.88
CA HIS A 14 2.59 0.25 -6.76
C HIS A 14 2.08 1.45 -6.00
N ILE A 15 0.93 1.96 -6.42
CA ILE A 15 0.15 2.82 -5.53
C ILE A 15 -0.97 1.99 -4.94
N TYR A 16 -1.40 2.33 -3.75
CA TYR A 16 -2.46 1.60 -3.08
C TYR A 16 -3.28 2.54 -2.21
N ILE A 17 -4.54 2.19 -2.03
CA ILE A 17 -5.43 2.91 -1.13
C ILE A 17 -5.99 1.91 -0.13
N LEU A 18 -5.82 2.24 1.15
CA LEU A 18 -6.41 1.48 2.25
C LEU A 18 -7.59 2.25 2.82
N ALA A 19 -8.57 1.53 3.29
CA ALA A 19 -9.73 2.10 3.99
C ALA A 19 -9.88 1.43 5.34
N ASN A 20 -10.49 2.15 6.29
CA ASN A 20 -10.93 1.51 7.51
C ASN A 20 -12.23 0.74 7.22
N LYS A 21 -12.71 -0.05 8.19
CA LYS A 21 -13.86 -0.92 7.95
C LYS A 21 -15.14 -0.16 7.61
N TYR A 22 -15.22 1.12 7.99
CA TYR A 22 -16.38 1.95 7.70
C TYR A 22 -16.25 2.77 6.43
N ASN A 23 -15.13 2.66 5.71
CA ASN A 23 -14.85 3.37 4.46
C ASN A 23 -14.89 4.89 4.57
N ASN A 24 -14.70 5.44 5.77
CA ASN A 24 -14.71 6.88 5.95
C ASN A 24 -13.32 7.51 6.07
N VAL A 25 -12.28 6.69 6.25
CA VAL A 25 -10.90 7.15 6.27
C VAL A 25 -10.11 6.39 5.21
N LEU A 26 -9.35 7.12 4.40
CA LEU A 26 -8.50 6.55 3.37
C LEU A 26 -7.03 6.85 3.67
N TYR A 27 -6.17 5.88 3.36
CA TYR A 27 -4.73 6.05 3.36
C TYR A 27 -4.20 5.72 1.98
N LEU A 28 -3.45 6.64 1.38
CA LEU A 28 -2.86 6.48 0.07
C LEU A 28 -1.35 6.37 0.20
N GLY A 29 -0.76 5.34 -0.39
CA GLY A 29 0.67 5.13 -0.31
C GLY A 29 1.26 4.60 -1.62
N VAL A 30 2.59 4.54 -1.65
CA VAL A 30 3.35 3.97 -2.74
C VAL A 30 4.42 3.06 -2.17
N THR A 31 4.67 1.93 -2.85
CA THR A 31 5.63 0.94 -2.39
C THR A 31 6.22 0.18 -3.57
N ARG A 32 7.39 -0.40 -3.38
CA ARG A 32 7.97 -1.34 -4.34
C ARG A 32 7.46 -2.76 -4.14
N ASP A 33 6.94 -3.07 -2.96
CA ASP A 33 6.46 -4.42 -2.62
C ASP A 33 5.09 -4.31 -1.97
N LEU A 34 4.05 -4.41 -2.81
CA LEU A 34 2.67 -4.22 -2.37
C LEU A 34 2.27 -5.26 -1.31
N ARG A 35 2.55 -6.52 -1.58
CA ARG A 35 2.16 -7.62 -0.70
C ARG A 35 2.73 -7.45 0.70
N ARG A 36 4.03 -7.19 0.79
CA ARG A 36 4.69 -6.96 2.08
C ARG A 36 4.14 -5.71 2.77
N ARG A 37 3.96 -4.64 2.01
CA ARG A 37 3.52 -3.37 2.58
C ARG A 37 2.12 -3.48 3.19
N ILE A 38 1.20 -4.19 2.52
CA ILE A 38 -0.14 -4.39 3.07
C ILE A 38 -0.08 -5.28 4.32
N ALA A 39 0.77 -6.30 4.33
CA ALA A 39 0.98 -7.10 5.53
C ALA A 39 1.48 -6.24 6.70
N GLU A 40 2.40 -5.33 6.44
CA GLU A 40 2.91 -4.40 7.45
C GLU A 40 1.81 -3.50 8.02
N HIS A 41 0.92 -3.01 7.16
CA HIS A 41 -0.22 -2.22 7.61
C HIS A 41 -1.17 -3.05 8.50
N LYS A 42 -1.46 -4.27 8.11
CA LYS A 42 -2.33 -5.16 8.90
C LYS A 42 -1.71 -5.52 10.25
N LEU A 43 -0.38 -5.58 10.31
CA LEU A 43 0.35 -5.88 11.54
C LEU A 43 0.62 -4.63 12.39
N HIS A 44 0.27 -3.44 11.89
CA HIS A 44 0.55 -2.15 12.55
C HIS A 44 2.03 -1.98 12.89
N ILE A 45 2.92 -2.46 12.02
CA ILE A 45 4.36 -2.40 12.25
C ILE A 45 4.86 -0.96 12.19
N ASN A 46 4.36 -0.18 11.23
CA ASN A 46 4.72 1.23 11.11
C ASN A 46 3.71 2.08 11.87
N GLN A 47 4.17 2.76 12.90
CA GLN A 47 3.35 3.69 13.66
C GLN A 47 3.03 4.90 12.80
N GLY A 48 1.78 5.36 12.82
CA GLY A 48 1.40 6.53 12.06
C GLY A 48 -0.08 6.58 11.79
N PHE A 49 -0.46 7.35 10.78
CA PHE A 49 -1.86 7.60 10.44
C PHE A 49 -2.62 6.28 10.19
N SER A 50 -2.04 5.40 9.38
CA SER A 50 -2.70 4.15 9.01
C SER A 50 -3.02 3.29 10.24
N ALA A 51 -2.05 3.16 11.16
CA ALA A 51 -2.27 2.40 12.40
C ALA A 51 -3.29 3.09 13.29
N LYS A 52 -3.21 4.43 13.39
CA LYS A 52 -4.10 5.22 14.23
C LYS A 52 -5.57 5.08 13.82
N TYR A 53 -5.84 5.05 12.52
CA TYR A 53 -7.21 5.00 12.00
C TYR A 53 -7.62 3.62 11.51
N ASN A 54 -6.79 2.58 11.72
CA ASN A 54 -7.08 1.21 11.33
C ASN A 54 -7.40 1.07 9.85
N THR A 55 -6.64 1.75 8.99
CA THR A 55 -6.79 1.63 7.55
C THR A 55 -6.04 0.38 7.08
N GLU A 56 -6.69 -0.77 7.17
CA GLU A 56 -6.10 -2.08 6.91
C GLU A 56 -6.68 -2.78 5.69
N LYS A 57 -7.79 -2.29 5.18
CA LYS A 57 -8.51 -2.92 4.08
C LYS A 57 -8.00 -2.35 2.77
N LEU A 58 -7.41 -3.20 1.93
CA LEU A 58 -6.93 -2.78 0.62
C LEU A 58 -8.11 -2.66 -0.34
N VAL A 59 -8.44 -1.44 -0.76
CA VAL A 59 -9.60 -1.20 -1.62
C VAL A 59 -9.25 -0.84 -3.05
N TYR A 60 -7.98 -0.47 -3.31
CA TYR A 60 -7.54 -0.07 -4.65
C TYR A 60 -6.03 -0.19 -4.77
N TYR A 61 -5.53 -0.54 -5.96
CA TYR A 61 -4.11 -0.50 -6.25
C TYR A 61 -3.86 -0.37 -7.76
N GLU A 62 -2.68 0.16 -8.10
CA GLU A 62 -2.17 0.24 -9.47
C GLU A 62 -0.72 -0.24 -9.47
N TRP A 63 -0.30 -0.84 -10.56
CA TRP A 63 1.07 -1.26 -10.75
C TRP A 63 1.74 -0.43 -11.84
N TYR A 64 3.01 -0.09 -11.63
CA TYR A 64 3.85 0.58 -12.60
C TYR A 64 5.19 -0.12 -12.68
N ASP A 65 5.75 -0.22 -13.89
CA ASP A 65 7.06 -0.83 -14.09
C ASP A 65 8.21 0.05 -13.60
N ARG A 66 7.93 1.32 -13.26
CA ARG A 66 8.92 2.27 -12.74
C ARG A 66 8.39 2.93 -11.47
N LEU A 67 9.24 2.93 -10.45
CA LEU A 67 8.87 3.53 -9.15
C LEU A 67 8.62 5.04 -9.27
N ASP A 68 9.42 5.75 -10.08
CA ASP A 68 9.26 7.20 -10.23
C ASP A 68 7.89 7.57 -10.83
N VAL A 69 7.37 6.73 -11.72
CA VAL A 69 6.03 6.91 -12.29
C VAL A 69 4.96 6.70 -11.21
N ALA A 70 5.11 5.64 -10.42
CA ALA A 70 4.20 5.38 -9.31
C ALA A 70 4.19 6.53 -8.30
N ILE A 71 5.35 7.09 -8.00
CA ILE A 71 5.48 8.23 -7.08
C ILE A 71 4.74 9.44 -7.61
N ARG A 72 4.87 9.73 -8.91
CA ARG A 72 4.15 10.85 -9.53
C ARG A 72 2.64 10.64 -9.47
N ARG A 73 2.21 9.41 -9.74
CA ARG A 73 0.78 9.06 -9.67
C ARG A 73 0.24 9.26 -8.27
N GLU A 74 0.98 8.80 -7.27
CA GLU A 74 0.60 8.96 -5.87
C GLU A 74 0.43 10.44 -5.52
N LYS A 75 1.39 11.27 -5.91
CA LYS A 75 1.30 12.73 -5.67
C LYS A 75 0.10 13.36 -6.38
N GLN A 76 -0.22 12.89 -7.57
CA GLN A 76 -1.41 13.35 -8.31
C GLN A 76 -2.69 12.99 -7.55
N LEU A 77 -2.81 11.73 -7.15
CA LEU A 77 -4.01 11.25 -6.46
C LEU A 77 -4.23 11.92 -5.11
N LYS A 78 -3.16 12.29 -4.42
CA LYS A 78 -3.28 13.00 -3.13
C LYS A 78 -3.96 14.34 -3.26
N LYS A 79 -3.84 14.97 -4.41
CA LYS A 79 -4.46 16.28 -4.66
C LYS A 79 -5.91 16.15 -5.06
N TRP A 80 -6.38 14.94 -5.35
CA TRP A 80 -7.75 14.71 -5.76
C TRP A 80 -8.70 14.90 -4.57
N ARG A 81 -9.90 15.41 -4.86
CA ARG A 81 -10.97 15.46 -3.87
C ARG A 81 -11.40 14.05 -3.49
N ARG A 82 -11.99 13.90 -2.31
CA ARG A 82 -12.44 12.61 -1.80
C ARG A 82 -13.39 11.91 -2.76
N GLU A 83 -14.33 12.63 -3.32
CA GLU A 83 -15.30 12.06 -4.25
C GLU A 83 -14.66 11.47 -5.51
N TRP A 84 -13.54 12.05 -5.97
CA TRP A 84 -12.82 11.50 -7.12
C TRP A 84 -12.09 10.21 -6.74
N LYS A 85 -11.55 10.14 -5.54
CA LYS A 85 -10.92 8.92 -5.03
C LYS A 85 -11.97 7.82 -4.85
N ASP A 86 -13.13 8.18 -4.32
CA ASP A 86 -14.23 7.24 -4.14
C ASP A 86 -14.68 6.67 -5.50
N LYS A 87 -14.80 7.51 -6.51
CA LYS A 87 -15.15 7.05 -7.84
C LYS A 87 -14.11 6.10 -8.41
N LEU A 88 -12.83 6.42 -8.23
CA LEU A 88 -11.74 5.57 -8.68
C LEU A 88 -11.84 4.18 -8.02
N ILE A 89 -12.10 4.15 -6.74
CA ILE A 89 -12.29 2.90 -6.00
C ILE A 89 -13.53 2.17 -6.48
N ASN A 90 -14.65 2.87 -6.60
CA ASN A 90 -15.92 2.26 -7.02
C ASN A 90 -15.82 1.62 -8.39
N ASP A 91 -15.12 2.24 -9.33
CA ASP A 91 -14.96 1.69 -10.68
C ASP A 91 -14.13 0.41 -10.67
N PHE A 92 -13.18 0.28 -9.76
CA PHE A 92 -12.28 -0.86 -9.63
C PHE A 92 -12.83 -1.94 -8.71
N ASN A 93 -13.47 -1.53 -7.63
CA ASN A 93 -13.90 -2.41 -6.53
C ASN A 93 -15.25 -1.91 -5.98
N PRO A 94 -16.36 -2.17 -6.70
CA PRO A 94 -17.64 -1.55 -6.38
C PRO A 94 -18.17 -1.79 -4.97
N VAL A 95 -17.80 -2.93 -4.37
CA VAL A 95 -18.27 -3.28 -3.02
C VAL A 95 -17.27 -2.92 -1.93
N TRP A 96 -16.13 -2.34 -2.30
CA TRP A 96 -15.07 -1.97 -1.35
C TRP A 96 -14.62 -3.14 -0.49
N LYS A 97 -14.51 -4.33 -1.11
CA LYS A 97 -14.00 -5.49 -0.37
C LYS A 97 -12.49 -5.36 -0.17
N ASP A 98 -11.97 -6.07 0.81
CA ASP A 98 -10.53 -6.16 1.02
C ASP A 98 -9.91 -7.01 -0.09
N LEU A 99 -9.03 -6.41 -0.89
CA LEU A 99 -8.40 -7.05 -2.04
C LEU A 99 -7.11 -7.80 -1.67
N SER A 100 -6.84 -7.97 -0.38
CA SER A 100 -5.59 -8.58 0.08
C SER A 100 -5.40 -10.00 -0.46
N GLU A 101 -6.47 -10.78 -0.53
CA GLU A 101 -6.40 -12.13 -1.09
C GLU A 101 -6.02 -12.10 -2.57
N ASP A 102 -6.50 -11.10 -3.30
CA ASP A 102 -6.23 -10.97 -4.73
C ASP A 102 -4.75 -10.75 -5.03
N ILE A 103 -4.01 -10.20 -4.08
CA ILE A 103 -2.56 -9.99 -4.23
C ILE A 103 -1.73 -11.08 -3.53
N GLY A 104 -2.37 -12.17 -3.12
CA GLY A 104 -1.67 -13.32 -2.54
C GLY A 104 -1.31 -13.16 -1.08
N LEU A 105 -2.03 -12.32 -0.35
CA LEU A 105 -1.80 -12.10 1.06
C LEU A 105 -2.69 -13.06 1.86
N ASP A 106 -2.06 -14.00 2.57
CA ASP A 106 -2.75 -14.96 3.42
C ASP A 106 -2.14 -14.94 4.82
N ASP A 107 -2.72 -15.68 5.74
CA ASP A 107 -2.27 -15.71 7.14
C ASP A 107 -0.84 -16.24 7.25
N GLU A 108 -0.47 -17.20 6.41
CA GLU A 108 0.90 -17.74 6.40
C GLU A 108 1.91 -16.67 6.01
N TYR A 109 1.63 -15.91 4.96
CA TYR A 109 2.52 -14.83 4.54
C TYR A 109 2.61 -13.73 5.59
N ILE A 110 1.48 -13.34 6.18
CA ILE A 110 1.45 -12.32 7.24
C ILE A 110 2.28 -12.77 8.42
N GLN A 111 2.16 -14.04 8.82
CA GLN A 111 2.95 -14.58 9.94
C GLN A 111 4.44 -14.59 9.60
N ALA A 112 4.79 -14.93 8.36
CA ALA A 112 6.19 -14.90 7.92
C ALA A 112 6.79 -13.50 7.99
N VAL A 113 6.01 -12.48 7.60
CA VAL A 113 6.46 -11.08 7.70
C VAL A 113 6.66 -10.69 9.17
N LYS A 114 5.70 -11.06 10.03
CA LYS A 114 5.80 -10.79 11.46
C LYS A 114 7.07 -11.43 12.05
N ASP A 115 7.31 -12.69 11.72
CA ASP A 115 8.49 -13.42 12.20
C ASP A 115 9.78 -12.75 11.73
N ALA A 116 9.81 -12.27 10.49
CA ALA A 116 10.98 -11.58 9.94
C ALA A 116 11.28 -10.28 10.70
N TYR A 117 10.27 -9.55 11.12
CA TYR A 117 10.46 -8.36 11.96
C TYR A 117 10.91 -8.76 13.37
N ASP A 118 10.29 -9.78 13.93
CA ASP A 118 10.60 -10.22 15.30
C ASP A 118 12.04 -10.73 15.41
N ASN A 119 12.59 -11.37 14.36
CA ASN A 119 13.95 -11.89 14.39
C ASN A 119 15.00 -10.94 13.78
N GLY A 120 14.58 -9.73 13.42
CA GLY A 120 15.53 -8.71 12.93
C GLY A 120 15.89 -8.81 11.46
N ALA A 121 15.27 -9.73 10.69
CA ALA A 121 15.53 -9.83 9.25
C ALA A 121 14.92 -8.66 8.47
N LEU A 122 13.85 -8.07 8.99
CA LEU A 122 13.24 -6.85 8.46
C LEU A 122 13.21 -5.79 9.54
N ILE A 123 13.33 -4.53 9.13
CA ILE A 123 13.32 -3.37 10.03
C ILE A 123 12.22 -2.43 9.57
N ALA A 124 11.42 -1.92 10.51
CA ALA A 124 10.36 -0.99 10.21
C ALA A 124 10.91 0.25 9.48
N GLY A 125 10.22 0.67 8.43
CA GLY A 125 10.64 1.82 7.63
C GLY A 125 11.69 1.51 6.58
N SER A 126 12.03 0.24 6.37
CA SER A 126 13.03 -0.15 5.38
C SER A 126 12.53 -0.13 3.94
N ASP A 127 11.21 -0.08 3.73
CA ASP A 127 10.65 0.01 2.40
C ASP A 127 10.95 1.39 1.81
N PRO A 128 11.70 1.47 0.71
CA PRO A 128 12.01 2.75 0.10
C PRO A 128 10.80 3.29 -0.66
N GLN A 129 9.95 3.92 0.05
CA GLN A 129 8.80 4.62 -0.49
C GLN A 129 9.05 6.12 -0.44
N THR A 130 8.11 6.89 -0.94
CA THR A 130 8.25 8.34 -0.90
C THR A 130 8.40 8.84 0.51
N PRO A 131 9.25 9.85 0.71
CA PRO A 131 9.35 10.51 2.00
C PRO A 131 7.98 11.02 2.45
N GLY A 132 7.65 10.69 3.68
CA GLY A 132 6.36 11.08 4.21
C GLY A 132 5.27 10.21 3.63
N ASP A 133 4.94 9.17 4.35
CA ASP A 133 3.73 8.42 4.09
C ASP A 133 2.61 9.41 4.01
N SER A 134 2.03 9.48 2.89
CA SER A 134 1.13 10.53 2.66
C SER A 134 -0.23 10.13 3.01
N VAL A 135 -0.74 10.95 3.82
CA VAL A 135 -2.07 10.81 4.32
C VAL A 135 -3.00 11.45 3.33
N SER A 136 -3.88 10.66 2.79
CA SER A 136 -5.04 11.19 2.14
C SER A 136 -5.98 11.62 3.24
N SER A 137 -6.38 12.86 3.23
CA SER A 137 -7.21 13.42 4.28
C SER A 137 -8.44 12.58 4.57
N ALA A 138 -8.73 12.44 5.84
CA ALA A 138 -10.03 11.99 6.30
C ALA A 138 -11.01 13.13 6.07
N GLU A 139 -11.79 13.01 5.08
CA GLU A 139 -12.81 14.01 4.79
C GLU A 139 -14.15 13.56 5.34
#